data_1986ff539e471391cadd0fe03d038389
#
_entry.id   1986ff539e471391cadd0fe03d038389
#
_cell.length_a   1.000
_cell.length_b   1.000
_cell.length_c   1.000
_cell.angle_alpha   90.00
_cell.angle_beta   90.00
_cell.angle_gamma   90.00
#
_symmetry.space_group_name_H-M   'P 1'
#
loop_
_entity.id
_entity.type
_entity.pdbx_description
1 polymer ?
#
loop_
_entity_poly.entity_id
_entity_poly.type
_entity_poly.pdbx_seq_one_letter_code
_entity_poly.pdbx_strand_id
1 'polypeptide(L)'
;MAKITDKQMTAKPTTSDKWFSEVALWGHGSLAARITPSGERLFYFRYLNSQGVRVTLPIGSYSRSGNEGTMTLADASLKAQLLAGLHKSGIKDIREHLDAEEAVKVALRDAEIARLAREKSEIEKEQNRLNTRMSVRDLFERWVALEIANRKDGGVEVRRLFEKDVLPNIGDLYVEDINKRQITEITDVLLARGVKRMAKVVFALIRQMFNFAVERDFIQVNPTAAINKGKVFGKDEERDRVLSEDELRLLKIHLPKAALITSTEIAVWIALSTCCRIGELLSAEWKHIDYNKKTWLIPSENSKNGRALTIFLSDFAIHQFELLRQVNGQSLWCYPNRDDSSSVSPKTVTKQLSDRQRDAKGAINGRSQQISALVLPGGGWTPHDLRRTGASMMTKLRVLPEVADRCLNHTEDNKVKRTYQRYDYASEMSEAWTLLGEHLTSILNPTT
;
A
#
# COMPACT_ATOMS: atom_id res chain seq x y z
N MET A 1 -13.29 5.82 90.00
CA MET A 1 -14.56 6.05 89.33
C MET A 1 -15.12 4.67 88.95
N ALA A 2 -16.45 4.51 89.10
CA ALA A 2 -17.12 3.24 88.80
C ALA A 2 -17.07 3.02 87.26
N LYS A 3 -16.95 1.70 86.78
CA LYS A 3 -17.06 1.37 85.38
C LYS A 3 -18.46 1.61 84.86
N ILE A 4 -18.58 2.04 83.61
CA ILE A 4 -19.87 2.11 82.88
C ILE A 4 -20.40 0.72 82.73
N THR A 5 -21.72 0.55 82.95
CA THR A 5 -22.38 -0.79 82.84
C THR A 5 -23.46 -0.78 81.78
N ASP A 6 -23.73 -1.95 81.17
CA ASP A 6 -24.84 -2.10 80.19
C ASP A 6 -26.20 -1.67 80.80
N LYS A 7 -26.39 -1.89 82.10
CA LYS A 7 -27.59 -1.45 82.81
C LYS A 7 -27.72 0.04 82.76
N GLN A 8 -26.62 0.82 82.87
CA GLN A 8 -26.64 2.27 82.75
C GLN A 8 -26.91 2.69 81.31
N MET A 9 -26.34 1.96 80.29
CA MET A 9 -26.54 2.28 78.90
C MET A 9 -27.95 1.97 78.41
N THR A 10 -28.66 1.02 79.02
CA THR A 10 -30.04 0.63 78.72
C THR A 10 -31.09 1.42 79.52
N ALA A 11 -30.66 2.35 80.39
CA ALA A 11 -31.56 3.17 81.22
C ALA A 11 -32.51 3.99 80.32
N LYS A 12 -33.71 4.31 80.90
CA LYS A 12 -34.70 5.14 80.14
C LYS A 12 -34.14 6.58 79.98
N PRO A 13 -34.36 7.21 78.84
CA PRO A 13 -34.01 8.58 78.59
C PRO A 13 -34.65 9.50 79.64
N THR A 14 -34.01 10.62 79.95
CA THR A 14 -34.53 11.67 80.84
C THR A 14 -34.74 12.95 80.04
N THR A 15 -35.34 13.98 80.66
CA THR A 15 -35.61 15.26 80.01
C THR A 15 -34.33 16.04 79.65
N SER A 16 -33.18 15.60 80.18
CA SER A 16 -31.86 16.18 79.93
C SER A 16 -30.86 15.06 79.63
N ASP A 17 -29.73 15.43 79.01
CA ASP A 17 -28.62 14.52 78.73
C ASP A 17 -28.11 13.81 79.96
N LYS A 18 -28.00 12.53 79.89
CA LYS A 18 -27.45 11.71 80.96
C LYS A 18 -26.05 11.25 80.61
N TRP A 19 -25.08 11.63 81.38
CA TRP A 19 -23.68 11.31 81.16
C TRP A 19 -23.13 10.33 82.18
N PHE A 20 -22.35 9.40 81.71
CA PHE A 20 -21.55 8.46 82.47
C PHE A 20 -20.10 8.58 82.05
N SER A 21 -19.14 8.35 82.90
CA SER A 21 -17.74 8.30 82.51
C SER A 21 -16.94 7.32 83.37
N GLU A 22 -15.97 6.68 82.71
CA GLU A 22 -14.96 5.83 83.34
C GLU A 22 -13.56 6.25 82.89
N VAL A 23 -12.55 5.99 83.68
CA VAL A 23 -11.17 6.27 83.32
C VAL A 23 -10.71 5.23 82.28
N ALA A 24 -10.27 5.67 81.12
CA ALA A 24 -9.69 4.81 80.12
C ALA A 24 -8.23 4.47 80.47
N LEU A 25 -7.45 5.53 80.81
CA LEU A 25 -6.10 5.44 81.32
C LEU A 25 -5.86 6.63 82.19
N TRP A 26 -5.34 6.42 83.43
CA TRP A 26 -5.12 7.50 84.39
C TRP A 26 -4.24 8.64 83.87
N GLY A 27 -4.76 9.84 83.94
CA GLY A 27 -4.05 11.03 83.40
C GLY A 27 -4.10 11.20 81.86
N HIS A 28 -4.65 10.29 81.12
CA HIS A 28 -4.57 10.32 79.65
C HIS A 28 -5.93 10.27 78.93
N GLY A 29 -7.04 10.28 79.68
CA GLY A 29 -8.38 10.36 79.10
C GLY A 29 -9.39 9.44 79.73
N SER A 30 -10.67 9.60 79.39
CA SER A 30 -11.78 8.87 79.91
C SER A 30 -12.78 8.52 78.82
N LEU A 31 -13.37 7.33 78.92
CA LEU A 31 -14.58 6.98 78.14
C LEU A 31 -15.76 7.73 78.75
N ALA A 32 -16.52 8.39 77.93
CA ALA A 32 -17.78 9.03 78.32
C ALA A 32 -18.91 8.44 77.46
N ALA A 33 -20.04 8.20 78.14
CA ALA A 33 -21.23 7.76 77.48
C ALA A 33 -22.35 8.79 77.72
N ARG A 34 -23.11 9.08 76.68
CA ARG A 34 -24.24 10.01 76.67
C ARG A 34 -25.51 9.32 76.24
N ILE A 35 -26.55 9.50 77.03
CA ILE A 35 -27.91 9.18 76.61
C ILE A 35 -28.64 10.51 76.42
N THR A 36 -29.11 10.73 75.17
CA THR A 36 -29.87 11.94 74.83
C THR A 36 -31.33 11.83 75.24
N PRO A 37 -32.08 12.91 75.40
CA PRO A 37 -33.51 12.89 75.61
C PRO A 37 -34.28 12.11 74.47
N SER A 38 -33.76 12.12 73.26
CA SER A 38 -34.30 11.32 72.11
C SER A 38 -34.03 9.82 72.22
N GLY A 39 -33.22 9.37 73.21
CA GLY A 39 -32.89 7.98 73.40
C GLY A 39 -31.67 7.47 72.65
N GLU A 40 -30.93 8.33 71.95
CA GLU A 40 -29.65 7.98 71.30
C GLU A 40 -28.59 7.73 72.44
N ARG A 41 -27.75 6.75 72.21
CA ARG A 41 -26.71 6.32 73.10
C ARG A 41 -25.37 6.41 72.41
N LEU A 42 -24.54 7.36 72.79
CA LEU A 42 -23.31 7.73 72.11
C LEU A 42 -22.12 7.60 73.02
N PHE A 43 -21.02 7.15 72.53
CA PHE A 43 -19.75 7.06 73.20
C PHE A 43 -18.82 8.17 72.76
N TYR A 44 -18.08 8.69 73.69
CA TYR A 44 -17.07 9.73 73.51
C TYR A 44 -15.79 9.39 74.24
N PHE A 45 -14.64 9.82 73.68
CA PHE A 45 -13.38 9.86 74.40
C PHE A 45 -13.11 11.29 74.78
N ARG A 46 -12.85 11.54 76.14
CA ARG A 46 -12.54 12.85 76.65
C ARG A 46 -11.09 12.91 77.06
N TYR A 47 -10.37 13.88 76.59
CA TYR A 47 -8.96 14.11 76.91
C TYR A 47 -8.63 15.60 76.95
N LEU A 48 -7.44 15.95 77.44
CA LEU A 48 -6.88 17.32 77.40
C LEU A 48 -5.94 17.40 76.18
N ASN A 49 -6.18 18.37 75.28
CA ASN A 49 -5.30 18.59 74.13
C ASN A 49 -3.96 19.26 74.56
N SER A 50 -3.08 19.55 73.58
CA SER A 50 -1.79 20.21 73.82
C SER A 50 -1.90 21.55 74.50
N GLN A 51 -3.02 22.28 74.39
CA GLN A 51 -3.31 23.58 75.04
C GLN A 51 -4.00 23.40 76.36
N GLY A 52 -4.17 22.18 76.87
CA GLY A 52 -4.86 21.94 78.16
C GLY A 52 -6.39 22.07 78.08
N VAL A 53 -6.95 22.23 76.88
CA VAL A 53 -8.41 22.30 76.68
C VAL A 53 -9.00 20.89 76.61
N ARG A 54 -10.14 20.74 77.30
CA ARG A 54 -10.86 19.45 77.31
C ARG A 54 -11.58 19.24 75.98
N VAL A 55 -11.14 18.24 75.22
CA VAL A 55 -11.79 17.78 73.95
C VAL A 55 -12.68 16.60 74.28
N THR A 56 -13.85 16.57 73.60
CA THR A 56 -14.80 15.47 73.68
C THR A 56 -14.91 14.89 72.20
N LEU A 57 -14.26 13.77 71.94
CA LEU A 57 -14.19 13.12 70.64
C LEU A 57 -15.28 12.05 70.55
N PRO A 58 -16.23 12.10 69.60
CA PRO A 58 -17.19 11.03 69.43
C PRO A 58 -16.47 9.75 68.87
N ILE A 59 -16.76 8.60 69.50
CA ILE A 59 -16.11 7.35 69.11
C ILE A 59 -17.07 6.32 68.57
N GLY A 60 -18.36 6.49 68.68
CA GLY A 60 -19.41 5.64 68.11
C GLY A 60 -20.72 5.66 68.88
N SER A 61 -21.69 4.91 68.38
CA SER A 61 -23.00 4.73 69.01
C SER A 61 -23.10 3.34 69.67
N TYR A 62 -23.84 3.27 70.80
CA TYR A 62 -24.01 2.05 71.56
C TYR A 62 -25.03 1.14 70.95
N SER A 63 -24.68 -0.17 70.80
CA SER A 63 -25.59 -1.28 70.62
C SER A 63 -25.19 -2.45 71.52
N ARG A 64 -26.15 -3.18 72.06
CA ARG A 64 -25.85 -4.31 72.91
C ARG A 64 -25.21 -5.48 72.15
N SER A 65 -25.51 -5.62 70.89
CA SER A 65 -25.03 -6.68 69.96
C SER A 65 -23.85 -6.24 69.07
N GLY A 66 -23.48 -4.93 69.03
CA GLY A 66 -22.40 -4.43 68.18
C GLY A 66 -22.67 -4.64 66.69
N ASN A 67 -23.87 -4.27 66.23
CA ASN A 67 -24.21 -4.36 64.79
C ASN A 67 -23.43 -3.34 63.94
N GLU A 68 -23.44 -3.52 62.63
CA GLU A 68 -22.70 -2.63 61.69
C GLU A 68 -22.97 -1.16 61.99
N GLY A 69 -21.89 -0.36 62.11
CA GLY A 69 -21.96 1.07 62.48
C GLY A 69 -22.17 1.40 63.98
N THR A 70 -22.36 0.36 64.86
CA THR A 70 -22.52 0.53 66.29
C THR A 70 -21.46 -0.28 67.06
N MET A 71 -21.28 -0.05 68.36
CA MET A 71 -20.29 -0.76 69.15
C MET A 71 -20.88 -1.19 70.51
N THR A 72 -20.36 -2.27 71.05
CA THR A 72 -20.65 -2.71 72.42
C THR A 72 -19.89 -1.81 73.43
N LEU A 73 -20.27 -1.90 74.71
CA LEU A 73 -19.53 -1.24 75.74
C LEU A 73 -18.06 -1.70 75.81
N ALA A 74 -17.80 -2.95 75.57
CA ALA A 74 -16.46 -3.53 75.53
C ALA A 74 -15.61 -2.89 74.39
N ASP A 75 -16.19 -2.79 73.19
CA ASP A 75 -15.52 -2.17 72.01
C ASP A 75 -15.22 -0.70 72.29
N ALA A 76 -16.17 0.05 72.88
CA ALA A 76 -16.00 1.45 73.28
C ALA A 76 -14.89 1.64 74.31
N SER A 77 -14.83 0.70 75.29
CA SER A 77 -13.77 0.76 76.31
C SER A 77 -12.40 0.45 75.71
N LEU A 78 -12.31 -0.57 74.77
CA LEU A 78 -11.08 -0.87 74.04
C LEU A 78 -10.62 0.31 73.17
N LYS A 79 -11.54 0.91 72.44
CA LYS A 79 -11.23 2.08 71.59
C LYS A 79 -10.77 3.27 72.41
N ALA A 80 -11.42 3.50 73.57
CA ALA A 80 -10.99 4.57 74.50
C ALA A 80 -9.60 4.31 75.11
N GLN A 81 -9.27 3.04 75.39
CA GLN A 81 -7.92 2.66 75.85
C GLN A 81 -6.87 2.88 74.76
N LEU A 82 -7.14 2.55 73.52
CA LEU A 82 -6.24 2.81 72.42
C LEU A 82 -5.98 4.29 72.19
N LEU A 83 -7.03 5.14 72.23
CA LEU A 83 -6.89 6.60 72.16
C LEU A 83 -6.13 7.18 73.36
N ALA A 84 -6.36 6.64 74.56
CA ALA A 84 -5.60 7.04 75.78
C ALA A 84 -4.12 6.61 75.67
N GLY A 85 -3.84 5.50 74.99
CA GLY A 85 -2.48 5.04 74.63
C GLY A 85 -1.77 6.03 73.70
N LEU A 86 -2.44 6.53 72.67
CA LEU A 86 -1.92 7.58 71.79
C LEU A 86 -1.61 8.86 72.56
N HIS A 87 -2.52 9.27 73.49
CA HIS A 87 -2.29 10.42 74.32
C HIS A 87 -1.09 10.24 75.26
N LYS A 88 -0.88 9.06 75.78
CA LYS A 88 0.27 8.70 76.61
C LYS A 88 1.58 8.72 75.83
N SER A 89 1.58 8.28 74.55
CA SER A 89 2.76 8.33 73.70
C SER A 89 3.16 9.73 73.21
N GLY A 90 2.42 10.77 73.62
CA GLY A 90 2.73 12.16 73.29
C GLY A 90 1.83 12.82 72.27
N ILE A 91 0.90 12.08 71.62
CA ILE A 91 -0.05 12.65 70.65
C ILE A 91 -1.19 13.33 71.45
N LYS A 92 -1.03 14.63 71.77
CA LYS A 92 -2.02 15.34 72.52
C LYS A 92 -3.24 15.78 71.73
N ASP A 93 -3.07 16.06 70.46
CA ASP A 93 -4.14 16.52 69.57
C ASP A 93 -4.68 15.30 68.73
N ILE A 94 -5.32 14.37 69.47
CA ILE A 94 -5.78 13.10 68.94
C ILE A 94 -6.73 13.26 67.70
N ARG A 95 -7.64 14.26 67.79
CA ARG A 95 -8.58 14.53 66.71
C ARG A 95 -7.85 14.83 65.37
N GLU A 96 -6.92 15.81 65.45
CA GLU A 96 -6.13 16.22 64.27
C GLU A 96 -5.26 15.07 63.74
N HIS A 97 -4.71 14.25 64.63
CA HIS A 97 -3.94 13.08 64.27
C HIS A 97 -4.77 12.04 63.50
N LEU A 98 -5.99 11.73 63.96
CA LEU A 98 -6.90 10.80 63.28
C LEU A 98 -7.39 11.35 61.95
N ASP A 99 -7.72 12.64 61.89
CA ASP A 99 -8.13 13.32 60.67
C ASP A 99 -6.97 13.32 59.61
N ALA A 100 -5.73 13.51 60.05
CA ALA A 100 -4.55 13.43 59.19
C ALA A 100 -4.28 12.01 58.68
N GLU A 101 -4.40 10.97 59.55
CA GLU A 101 -4.30 9.57 59.12
C GLU A 101 -5.36 9.18 58.10
N GLU A 102 -6.59 9.66 58.30
CA GLU A 102 -7.69 9.36 57.33
C GLU A 102 -7.44 10.10 56.01
N ALA A 103 -7.01 11.35 56.05
CA ALA A 103 -6.64 12.12 54.85
C ALA A 103 -5.51 11.43 54.06
N VAL A 104 -4.49 10.88 54.72
CA VAL A 104 -3.42 10.11 54.06
C VAL A 104 -3.98 8.84 53.43
N LYS A 105 -4.85 8.11 54.11
CA LYS A 105 -5.48 6.89 53.54
C LYS A 105 -6.33 7.19 52.31
N VAL A 106 -7.12 8.28 52.33
CA VAL A 106 -7.92 8.73 51.20
C VAL A 106 -7.01 9.13 50.06
N ALA A 107 -5.96 9.94 50.33
CA ALA A 107 -5.02 10.34 49.28
C ALA A 107 -4.29 9.17 48.63
N LEU A 108 -3.88 8.14 49.41
CA LEU A 108 -3.27 6.94 48.89
C LEU A 108 -4.25 6.15 48.02
N ARG A 109 -5.51 6.01 48.44
CA ARG A 109 -6.57 5.35 47.67
C ARG A 109 -6.82 6.08 46.33
N ASP A 110 -6.94 7.40 46.38
CA ASP A 110 -7.17 8.23 45.19
C ASP A 110 -5.99 8.17 44.21
N ALA A 111 -4.77 8.18 44.76
CA ALA A 111 -3.56 8.02 43.94
C ALA A 111 -3.50 6.65 43.28
N GLU A 112 -3.89 5.58 43.97
CA GLU A 112 -3.95 4.24 43.41
C GLU A 112 -5.03 4.12 42.31
N ILE A 113 -6.22 4.67 42.53
CA ILE A 113 -7.29 4.72 41.52
C ILE A 113 -6.84 5.50 40.30
N ALA A 114 -6.19 6.66 40.50
CA ALA A 114 -5.66 7.45 39.38
C ALA A 114 -4.57 6.72 38.59
N ARG A 115 -3.70 5.95 39.28
CA ARG A 115 -2.69 5.11 38.63
C ARG A 115 -3.31 4.05 37.78
N LEU A 116 -4.26 3.28 38.31
CA LEU A 116 -4.97 2.22 37.57
C LEU A 116 -5.77 2.77 36.39
N ALA A 117 -6.39 3.93 36.53
CA ALA A 117 -7.11 4.59 35.45
C ALA A 117 -6.19 5.00 34.30
N ARG A 118 -4.99 5.51 34.61
CA ARG A 118 -3.96 5.83 33.57
C ARG A 118 -3.49 4.59 32.86
N GLU A 119 -3.13 3.54 33.60
CA GLU A 119 -2.67 2.27 33.04
C GLU A 119 -3.73 1.66 32.12
N LYS A 120 -4.99 1.65 32.54
CA LYS A 120 -6.11 1.19 31.72
C LYS A 120 -6.26 2.00 30.42
N SER A 121 -6.16 3.34 30.53
CA SER A 121 -6.24 4.23 29.35
C SER A 121 -5.09 4.00 28.36
N GLU A 122 -3.88 3.73 28.87
CA GLU A 122 -2.73 3.41 28.02
C GLU A 122 -2.90 2.07 27.30
N ILE A 123 -3.39 1.05 28.00
CA ILE A 123 -3.72 -0.27 27.42
C ILE A 123 -4.80 -0.13 26.34
N GLU A 124 -5.87 0.61 26.61
CA GLU A 124 -6.94 0.86 25.64
C GLU A 124 -6.44 1.60 24.39
N LYS A 125 -5.58 2.60 24.57
CA LYS A 125 -4.96 3.32 23.44
C LYS A 125 -4.09 2.40 22.59
N GLU A 126 -3.28 1.56 23.23
CA GLU A 126 -2.41 0.62 22.50
C GLU A 126 -3.24 -0.45 21.80
N GLN A 127 -4.29 -1.00 22.42
CA GLN A 127 -5.21 -1.92 21.78
C GLN A 127 -5.92 -1.30 20.57
N ASN A 128 -6.39 -0.09 20.69
CA ASN A 128 -7.02 0.64 19.58
C ASN A 128 -6.01 0.90 18.44
N ARG A 129 -4.76 1.25 18.77
CA ARG A 129 -3.69 1.40 17.81
C ARG A 129 -3.42 0.09 17.06
N LEU A 130 -3.36 -1.02 17.77
CA LEU A 130 -3.15 -2.35 17.18
C LEU A 130 -4.33 -2.78 16.29
N ASN A 131 -5.57 -2.52 16.72
CA ASN A 131 -6.78 -2.86 15.98
C ASN A 131 -6.98 -2.01 14.72
N THR A 132 -6.39 -0.82 14.63
CA THR A 132 -6.45 0.08 13.47
C THR A 132 -5.27 -0.08 12.51
N ARG A 133 -4.31 -0.95 12.83
CA ARG A 133 -3.16 -1.19 11.96
C ARG A 133 -3.59 -1.82 10.65
N MET A 134 -3.09 -1.26 9.56
CA MET A 134 -3.38 -1.71 8.21
C MET A 134 -2.36 -2.74 7.75
N SER A 135 -2.80 -3.87 7.18
CA SER A 135 -1.89 -4.80 6.52
C SER A 135 -1.43 -4.28 5.15
N VAL A 136 -0.31 -4.79 4.64
CA VAL A 136 0.15 -4.47 3.28
C VAL A 136 -0.87 -4.94 2.24
N ARG A 137 -1.60 -6.01 2.50
CA ARG A 137 -2.68 -6.49 1.64
C ARG A 137 -3.82 -5.49 1.56
N ASP A 138 -4.26 -4.95 2.69
CA ASP A 138 -5.32 -3.93 2.73
C ASP A 138 -4.89 -2.63 2.04
N LEU A 139 -3.62 -2.21 2.25
CA LEU A 139 -3.03 -1.09 1.55
C LEU A 139 -3.03 -1.33 0.03
N PHE A 140 -2.63 -2.52 -0.41
CA PHE A 140 -2.62 -2.89 -1.82
C PHE A 140 -4.01 -2.82 -2.45
N GLU A 141 -5.03 -3.39 -1.80
CA GLU A 141 -6.41 -3.34 -2.32
C GLU A 141 -6.94 -1.89 -2.41
N ARG A 142 -6.65 -1.05 -1.42
CA ARG A 142 -7.00 0.38 -1.46
C ARG A 142 -6.28 1.11 -2.60
N TRP A 143 -4.99 0.87 -2.77
CA TRP A 143 -4.21 1.47 -3.85
C TRP A 143 -4.71 1.03 -5.23
N VAL A 144 -5.02 -0.25 -5.40
CA VAL A 144 -5.59 -0.78 -6.65
C VAL A 144 -6.92 -0.10 -6.94
N ALA A 145 -7.82 -0.03 -5.97
CA ALA A 145 -9.15 0.56 -6.17
C ALA A 145 -9.11 2.04 -6.55
N LEU A 146 -8.20 2.82 -5.95
CA LEU A 146 -8.19 4.28 -6.09
C LEU A 146 -7.31 4.78 -7.23
N GLU A 147 -6.22 4.09 -7.56
CA GLU A 147 -5.25 4.56 -8.56
C GLU A 147 -5.01 3.59 -9.71
N ILE A 148 -4.85 2.31 -9.39
CA ILE A 148 -4.42 1.33 -10.39
C ILE A 148 -5.57 0.92 -11.32
N ALA A 149 -6.80 0.86 -10.83
CA ALA A 149 -7.98 0.55 -11.63
C ALA A 149 -8.19 1.51 -12.82
N ASN A 150 -7.68 2.74 -12.71
CA ASN A 150 -7.75 3.74 -13.78
C ASN A 150 -6.73 3.50 -14.92
N ARG A 151 -5.84 2.51 -14.79
CA ARG A 151 -4.90 2.17 -15.87
C ARG A 151 -5.63 1.50 -17.03
N LYS A 152 -5.06 1.58 -18.23
CA LYS A 152 -5.62 1.01 -19.46
C LYS A 152 -5.94 -0.49 -19.37
N ASP A 153 -5.19 -1.23 -18.57
CA ASP A 153 -5.39 -2.68 -18.30
C ASP A 153 -6.25 -2.95 -17.05
N GLY A 154 -6.86 -1.92 -16.45
CA GLY A 154 -7.60 -2.04 -15.19
C GLY A 154 -6.75 -2.55 -14.02
N GLY A 155 -5.42 -2.50 -14.13
CA GLY A 155 -4.50 -2.96 -13.09
C GLY A 155 -4.26 -4.47 -13.03
N VAL A 156 -4.72 -5.23 -14.02
CA VAL A 156 -4.60 -6.70 -14.06
C VAL A 156 -3.15 -7.16 -13.92
N GLU A 157 -2.21 -6.54 -14.62
CA GLU A 157 -0.80 -6.93 -14.55
C GLU A 157 -0.18 -6.57 -13.19
N VAL A 158 -0.54 -5.43 -12.60
CA VAL A 158 -0.08 -5.04 -11.26
C VAL A 158 -0.56 -6.05 -10.22
N ARG A 159 -1.85 -6.40 -10.26
CA ARG A 159 -2.43 -7.41 -9.36
C ARG A 159 -1.70 -8.74 -9.48
N ARG A 160 -1.53 -9.24 -10.70
CA ARG A 160 -0.81 -10.49 -10.96
C ARG A 160 0.63 -10.49 -10.40
N LEU A 161 1.35 -9.38 -10.52
CA LEU A 161 2.72 -9.26 -10.00
C LEU A 161 2.75 -9.24 -8.47
N PHE A 162 1.83 -8.51 -7.86
CA PHE A 162 1.75 -8.44 -6.40
C PHE A 162 1.34 -9.77 -5.79
N GLU A 163 0.32 -10.42 -6.32
CA GLU A 163 -0.14 -11.74 -5.86
C GLU A 163 0.93 -12.82 -5.98
N LYS A 164 1.76 -12.73 -7.03
CA LYS A 164 2.82 -13.71 -7.28
C LYS A 164 4.07 -13.48 -6.46
N ASP A 165 4.58 -12.26 -6.42
CA ASP A 165 5.95 -11.99 -5.99
C ASP A 165 6.04 -11.08 -4.75
N VAL A 166 4.97 -10.37 -4.34
CA VAL A 166 4.99 -9.39 -3.24
C VAL A 166 4.17 -9.84 -2.04
N LEU A 167 2.87 -10.05 -2.23
CA LEU A 167 1.94 -10.36 -1.15
C LEU A 167 2.24 -11.68 -0.41
N PRO A 168 2.78 -12.73 -1.04
CA PRO A 168 3.19 -13.92 -0.30
C PRO A 168 4.28 -13.68 0.74
N ASN A 169 5.08 -12.61 0.58
CA ASN A 169 6.22 -12.31 1.45
C ASN A 169 5.88 -11.27 2.53
N ILE A 170 5.08 -10.25 2.19
CA ILE A 170 4.82 -9.12 3.08
C ILE A 170 3.33 -8.78 3.24
N GLY A 171 2.43 -9.47 2.56
CA GLY A 171 1.01 -9.12 2.51
C GLY A 171 0.32 -9.08 3.87
N ASP A 172 0.68 -9.98 4.76
CA ASP A 172 0.07 -10.12 6.08
C ASP A 172 0.80 -9.31 7.17
N LEU A 173 1.91 -8.65 6.80
CA LEU A 173 2.62 -7.74 7.69
C LEU A 173 1.91 -6.38 7.73
N TYR A 174 2.07 -5.67 8.84
CA TYR A 174 1.55 -4.30 8.94
C TYR A 174 2.42 -3.31 8.18
N VAL A 175 1.77 -2.33 7.54
CA VAL A 175 2.43 -1.33 6.68
C VAL A 175 3.54 -0.58 7.42
N GLU A 176 3.31 -0.28 8.70
CA GLU A 176 4.25 0.44 9.58
C GLU A 176 5.52 -0.37 9.90
N ASP A 177 5.44 -1.70 9.88
CA ASP A 177 6.53 -2.60 10.24
C ASP A 177 7.42 -2.94 9.03
N ILE A 178 7.02 -2.53 7.82
CA ILE A 178 7.79 -2.79 6.63
C ILE A 178 9.03 -1.89 6.59
N ASN A 179 10.17 -2.55 6.44
CA ASN A 179 11.45 -1.87 6.32
C ASN A 179 12.17 -2.25 5.02
N LYS A 180 13.32 -1.62 4.78
CA LYS A 180 14.14 -1.82 3.59
C LYS A 180 14.49 -3.30 3.35
N ARG A 181 14.74 -4.08 4.40
CA ARG A 181 15.21 -5.46 4.29
C ARG A 181 14.18 -6.35 3.61
N GLN A 182 12.91 -6.32 4.04
CA GLN A 182 11.85 -7.14 3.44
C GLN A 182 11.65 -6.82 1.95
N ILE A 183 11.80 -5.55 1.56
CA ILE A 183 11.68 -5.14 0.16
C ILE A 183 12.86 -5.62 -0.67
N THR A 184 14.11 -5.55 -0.13
CA THR A 184 15.28 -6.05 -0.84
C THR A 184 15.24 -7.56 -0.97
N GLU A 185 14.78 -8.31 0.02
CA GLU A 185 14.59 -9.76 -0.06
C GLU A 185 13.69 -10.16 -1.24
N ILE A 186 12.56 -9.45 -1.46
CA ILE A 186 11.69 -9.69 -2.63
C ILE A 186 12.46 -9.47 -3.94
N THR A 187 13.20 -8.37 -4.04
CA THR A 187 13.93 -8.05 -5.26
C THR A 187 15.10 -8.99 -5.51
N ASP A 188 15.77 -9.44 -4.46
CA ASP A 188 16.91 -10.37 -4.53
C ASP A 188 16.45 -11.76 -5.03
N VAL A 189 15.29 -12.24 -4.57
CA VAL A 189 14.68 -13.47 -5.10
C VAL A 189 14.43 -13.36 -6.62
N LEU A 190 13.94 -12.21 -7.09
CA LEU A 190 13.70 -11.99 -8.52
C LEU A 190 15.01 -11.89 -9.31
N LEU A 191 16.04 -11.26 -8.75
CA LEU A 191 17.37 -11.18 -9.35
C LEU A 191 18.03 -12.56 -9.43
N ALA A 192 17.93 -13.37 -8.38
CA ALA A 192 18.45 -14.74 -8.35
C ALA A 192 17.75 -15.64 -9.41
N ARG A 193 16.48 -15.38 -9.73
CA ARG A 193 15.76 -16.03 -10.84
C ARG A 193 16.17 -15.53 -12.23
N GLY A 194 17.10 -14.59 -12.33
CA GLY A 194 17.58 -14.03 -13.60
C GLY A 194 16.62 -13.04 -14.26
N VAL A 195 15.55 -12.63 -13.59
CA VAL A 195 14.49 -11.76 -14.17
C VAL A 195 14.68 -10.29 -13.77
N LYS A 196 15.87 -9.74 -14.02
CA LYS A 196 16.30 -8.39 -13.62
C LYS A 196 15.28 -7.28 -13.97
N ARG A 197 14.73 -7.31 -15.20
CA ARG A 197 13.72 -6.32 -15.63
C ARG A 197 12.45 -6.40 -14.77
N MET A 198 12.01 -7.61 -14.44
CA MET A 198 10.84 -7.83 -13.60
C MET A 198 11.09 -7.32 -12.18
N ALA A 199 12.28 -7.58 -11.61
CA ALA A 199 12.68 -7.05 -10.32
C ALA A 199 12.58 -5.52 -10.27
N LYS A 200 13.03 -4.81 -11.34
CA LYS A 200 12.87 -3.35 -11.45
C LYS A 200 11.42 -2.90 -11.48
N VAL A 201 10.57 -3.61 -12.23
CA VAL A 201 9.14 -3.29 -12.35
C VAL A 201 8.44 -3.49 -11.00
N VAL A 202 8.65 -4.64 -10.36
CA VAL A 202 8.07 -4.95 -9.05
C VAL A 202 8.52 -3.93 -8.00
N PHE A 203 9.81 -3.61 -7.96
CA PHE A 203 10.32 -2.57 -7.06
C PHE A 203 9.68 -1.19 -7.30
N ALA A 204 9.51 -0.80 -8.57
CA ALA A 204 8.88 0.48 -8.91
C ALA A 204 7.41 0.52 -8.46
N LEU A 205 6.69 -0.59 -8.59
CA LEU A 205 5.31 -0.72 -8.16
C LEU A 205 5.19 -0.71 -6.62
N ILE A 206 6.06 -1.43 -5.90
CA ILE A 206 6.16 -1.37 -4.44
C ILE A 206 6.39 0.08 -3.99
N ARG A 207 7.32 0.78 -4.64
CA ARG A 207 7.59 2.20 -4.33
C ARG A 207 6.37 3.09 -4.54
N GLN A 208 5.61 2.89 -5.62
CA GLN A 208 4.37 3.63 -5.88
C GLN A 208 3.32 3.38 -4.79
N MET A 209 3.10 2.12 -4.41
CA MET A 209 2.17 1.76 -3.35
C MET A 209 2.54 2.40 -2.01
N PHE A 210 3.83 2.38 -1.64
CA PHE A 210 4.26 3.02 -0.39
C PHE A 210 4.29 4.55 -0.46
N ASN A 211 4.46 5.17 -1.64
CA ASN A 211 4.22 6.60 -1.81
C ASN A 211 2.76 6.96 -1.58
N PHE A 212 1.82 6.18 -2.14
CA PHE A 212 0.40 6.33 -1.88
C PHE A 212 0.08 6.23 -0.37
N ALA A 213 0.77 5.36 0.37
CA ALA A 213 0.61 5.25 1.81
C ALA A 213 1.11 6.51 2.56
N VAL A 214 2.23 7.09 2.12
CA VAL A 214 2.75 8.36 2.67
C VAL A 214 1.83 9.53 2.36
N GLU A 215 1.33 9.65 1.13
CA GLU A 215 0.42 10.72 0.69
C GLU A 215 -0.91 10.73 1.46
N ARG A 216 -1.27 9.62 2.11
CA ARG A 216 -2.50 9.46 2.91
C ARG A 216 -2.25 9.31 4.41
N ASP A 217 -1.05 9.64 4.85
CA ASP A 217 -0.63 9.58 6.27
C ASP A 217 -0.79 8.19 6.92
N PHE A 218 -0.81 7.11 6.13
CA PHE A 218 -0.79 5.75 6.68
C PHE A 218 0.58 5.41 7.25
N ILE A 219 1.65 5.97 6.69
CA ILE A 219 3.01 5.92 7.19
C ILE A 219 3.71 7.26 6.96
N GLN A 220 4.72 7.57 7.77
CA GLN A 220 5.47 8.81 7.66
C GLN A 220 6.58 8.76 6.60
N VAL A 221 7.16 7.59 6.37
CA VAL A 221 8.33 7.44 5.49
C VAL A 221 8.16 6.21 4.60
N ASN A 222 8.43 6.39 3.30
CA ASN A 222 8.42 5.26 2.36
C ASN A 222 9.64 4.36 2.62
N PRO A 223 9.46 3.07 2.94
CA PRO A 223 10.56 2.13 3.24
C PRO A 223 11.51 1.89 2.05
N THR A 224 11.08 2.24 0.82
CA THR A 224 11.92 2.15 -0.38
C THR A 224 12.82 3.37 -0.59
N ALA A 225 12.65 4.47 0.16
CA ALA A 225 13.34 5.74 -0.08
C ALA A 225 14.87 5.59 -0.05
N ALA A 226 15.38 4.81 0.90
CA ALA A 226 16.82 4.57 1.09
C ALA A 226 17.42 3.53 0.12
N ILE A 227 16.61 2.97 -0.82
CA ILE A 227 17.11 1.95 -1.77
C ILE A 227 17.58 2.64 -3.04
N ASN A 228 18.87 2.55 -3.32
CA ASN A 228 19.47 3.05 -4.54
C ASN A 228 19.24 2.07 -5.70
N LYS A 229 18.34 2.44 -6.62
CA LYS A 229 17.99 1.62 -7.80
C LYS A 229 19.20 1.25 -8.66
N GLY A 230 20.13 2.20 -8.87
CA GLY A 230 21.30 1.99 -9.71
C GLY A 230 22.27 0.95 -9.12
N LYS A 231 22.40 0.93 -7.79
CA LYS A 231 23.25 -0.07 -7.09
C LYS A 231 22.59 -1.46 -7.09
N VAL A 232 21.27 -1.55 -6.87
CA VAL A 232 20.59 -2.84 -6.78
C VAL A 232 20.39 -3.48 -8.15
N PHE A 233 19.98 -2.70 -9.15
CA PHE A 233 19.59 -3.24 -10.46
C PHE A 233 20.59 -2.93 -11.57
N GLY A 234 21.60 -2.09 -11.34
CA GLY A 234 22.51 -1.59 -12.37
C GLY A 234 21.80 -0.72 -13.42
N LYS A 235 22.57 -0.24 -14.39
CA LYS A 235 22.03 0.51 -15.53
C LYS A 235 21.21 -0.41 -16.44
N ASP A 236 20.21 0.17 -17.11
CA ASP A 236 19.53 -0.50 -18.21
C ASP A 236 20.44 -0.44 -19.44
N GLU A 237 20.59 -1.56 -20.13
CA GLU A 237 21.17 -1.60 -21.46
C GLU A 237 20.08 -1.19 -22.44
N GLU A 238 20.28 -0.07 -23.10
CA GLU A 238 19.38 0.36 -24.17
C GLU A 238 19.61 -0.56 -25.37
N ARG A 239 18.50 -1.08 -25.90
CA ARG A 239 18.54 -1.89 -27.11
C ARG A 239 18.53 -0.96 -28.32
N ASP A 240 19.56 -1.00 -29.12
CA ASP A 240 19.78 -0.18 -30.30
C ASP A 240 19.72 -0.97 -31.64
N ARG A 241 19.19 -2.20 -31.60
CA ARG A 241 19.12 -3.12 -32.73
C ARG A 241 18.35 -2.52 -33.91
N VAL A 242 19.02 -2.38 -35.05
CA VAL A 242 18.52 -2.01 -36.37
C VAL A 242 18.95 -3.10 -37.34
N LEU A 243 18.07 -3.57 -38.20
CA LEU A 243 18.38 -4.59 -39.24
C LEU A 243 19.09 -3.91 -40.41
N SER A 244 20.16 -4.53 -40.91
CA SER A 244 20.84 -4.08 -42.11
C SER A 244 20.04 -4.46 -43.37
N GLU A 245 20.38 -3.85 -44.52
CA GLU A 245 19.77 -4.18 -45.79
C GLU A 245 19.99 -5.66 -46.18
N ASP A 246 21.20 -6.21 -45.91
CA ASP A 246 21.50 -7.62 -46.13
C ASP A 246 20.67 -8.53 -45.23
N GLU A 247 20.43 -8.12 -44.01
CA GLU A 247 19.55 -8.87 -43.12
C GLU A 247 18.09 -8.82 -43.56
N LEU A 248 17.61 -7.73 -44.19
CA LEU A 248 16.30 -7.68 -44.80
C LEU A 248 16.17 -8.59 -46.03
N ARG A 249 17.23 -8.69 -46.87
CA ARG A 249 17.31 -9.65 -47.97
C ARG A 249 17.25 -11.09 -47.46
N LEU A 250 18.01 -11.40 -46.41
CA LEU A 250 17.96 -12.69 -45.73
C LEU A 250 16.57 -12.98 -45.15
N LEU A 251 15.96 -11.97 -44.48
CA LEU A 251 14.64 -12.09 -43.90
C LEU A 251 13.58 -12.45 -44.97
N LYS A 252 13.64 -11.82 -46.17
CA LYS A 252 12.78 -12.18 -47.30
C LYS A 252 12.88 -13.65 -47.69
N ILE A 253 14.10 -14.21 -47.65
CA ILE A 253 14.34 -15.61 -48.02
C ILE A 253 13.90 -16.57 -46.88
N HIS A 254 14.06 -16.13 -45.63
CA HIS A 254 13.84 -16.99 -44.46
C HIS A 254 12.39 -17.03 -44.02
N LEU A 255 11.62 -15.93 -44.11
CA LEU A 255 10.24 -15.84 -43.62
C LEU A 255 9.34 -16.95 -44.19
N PRO A 256 9.31 -17.22 -45.51
CA PRO A 256 8.47 -18.28 -46.06
C PRO A 256 8.87 -19.71 -45.60
N LYS A 257 10.12 -19.87 -45.14
CA LYS A 257 10.66 -21.16 -44.66
C LYS A 257 10.49 -21.33 -43.13
N ALA A 258 10.07 -20.31 -42.46
CA ALA A 258 9.96 -20.30 -41.00
C ALA A 258 8.68 -20.98 -40.46
N ALA A 259 7.81 -21.48 -41.32
CA ALA A 259 6.52 -22.06 -40.97
C ALA A 259 5.72 -21.18 -40.00
N LEU A 260 5.67 -19.89 -40.28
CA LEU A 260 4.80 -18.95 -39.62
C LEU A 260 3.38 -19.03 -40.16
N ILE A 261 2.41 -18.45 -39.47
CA ILE A 261 1.10 -18.15 -40.04
C ILE A 261 1.30 -17.04 -41.06
N THR A 262 0.72 -17.16 -42.25
CA THR A 262 0.89 -16.21 -43.36
C THR A 262 0.64 -14.75 -42.94
N SER A 263 -0.39 -14.50 -42.12
CA SER A 263 -0.65 -13.16 -41.58
C SER A 263 0.49 -12.64 -40.68
N THR A 264 1.24 -13.53 -40.01
CA THR A 264 2.42 -13.12 -39.19
C THR A 264 3.59 -12.74 -40.09
N GLU A 265 3.81 -13.45 -41.24
CA GLU A 265 4.83 -13.07 -42.19
C GLU A 265 4.54 -11.69 -42.79
N ILE A 266 3.30 -11.45 -43.18
CA ILE A 266 2.85 -10.17 -43.73
C ILE A 266 2.98 -9.04 -42.66
N ALA A 267 2.67 -9.34 -41.40
CA ALA A 267 2.82 -8.38 -40.31
C ALA A 267 4.25 -7.83 -40.15
N VAL A 268 5.27 -8.64 -40.45
CA VAL A 268 6.68 -8.21 -40.44
C VAL A 268 6.91 -7.08 -41.44
N TRP A 269 6.41 -7.22 -42.64
CA TRP A 269 6.59 -6.25 -43.73
C TRP A 269 5.75 -5.00 -43.51
N ILE A 270 4.51 -5.13 -43.04
CA ILE A 270 3.67 -3.97 -42.69
C ILE A 270 4.31 -3.18 -41.54
N ALA A 271 4.77 -3.86 -40.47
CA ALA A 271 5.40 -3.19 -39.35
C ALA A 271 6.68 -2.43 -39.73
N LEU A 272 7.47 -3.01 -40.66
CA LEU A 272 8.68 -2.36 -41.18
C LEU A 272 8.36 -1.13 -42.04
N SER A 273 7.43 -1.26 -43.00
CA SER A 273 7.11 -0.24 -44.01
C SER A 273 6.27 0.92 -43.45
N THR A 274 5.52 0.69 -42.37
CA THR A 274 4.68 1.71 -41.73
C THR A 274 5.29 2.28 -40.44
N CYS A 275 6.32 1.66 -39.91
CA CYS A 275 6.91 1.99 -38.61
C CYS A 275 5.90 2.00 -37.46
N CYS A 276 4.74 1.34 -37.59
CA CYS A 276 3.72 1.27 -36.53
C CYS A 276 4.18 0.40 -35.35
N ARG A 277 3.52 0.52 -34.20
CA ARG A 277 3.72 -0.43 -33.12
C ARG A 277 2.96 -1.72 -33.43
N ILE A 278 3.55 -2.86 -33.11
CA ILE A 278 2.92 -4.15 -33.39
C ILE A 278 1.51 -4.26 -32.78
N GLY A 279 1.27 -3.68 -31.61
CA GLY A 279 -0.07 -3.65 -31.01
C GLY A 279 -1.08 -2.83 -31.81
N GLU A 280 -0.65 -1.72 -32.41
CA GLU A 280 -1.48 -0.88 -33.28
C GLU A 280 -1.86 -1.65 -34.56
N LEU A 281 -0.92 -2.37 -35.15
CA LEU A 281 -1.16 -3.20 -36.33
C LEU A 281 -2.16 -4.33 -36.04
N LEU A 282 -1.93 -5.08 -34.97
CA LEU A 282 -2.75 -6.24 -34.68
C LEU A 282 -4.16 -5.90 -34.22
N SER A 283 -4.41 -4.67 -33.75
CA SER A 283 -5.74 -4.15 -33.43
C SER A 283 -6.41 -3.41 -34.59
N ALA A 284 -5.82 -3.45 -35.80
CA ALA A 284 -6.39 -2.81 -36.99
C ALA A 284 -7.66 -3.51 -37.45
N GLU A 285 -8.66 -2.73 -37.84
CA GLU A 285 -9.88 -3.16 -38.50
C GLU A 285 -9.85 -2.74 -39.98
N TRP A 286 -10.45 -3.50 -40.86
CA TRP A 286 -10.45 -3.17 -42.29
C TRP A 286 -11.13 -1.83 -42.60
N LYS A 287 -12.10 -1.41 -41.82
CA LYS A 287 -12.75 -0.09 -41.95
C LYS A 287 -11.79 1.09 -41.82
N HIS A 288 -10.63 0.90 -41.18
CA HIS A 288 -9.62 1.93 -40.97
C HIS A 288 -8.63 2.04 -42.14
N ILE A 289 -8.70 1.15 -43.14
CA ILE A 289 -7.83 1.15 -44.30
C ILE A 289 -8.60 1.71 -45.50
N ASP A 290 -8.16 2.86 -45.99
CA ASP A 290 -8.69 3.49 -47.21
C ASP A 290 -7.71 3.27 -48.36
N TYR A 291 -8.04 2.28 -49.26
CA TYR A 291 -7.20 1.94 -50.40
C TYR A 291 -7.17 3.04 -51.48
N ASN A 292 -8.25 3.83 -51.62
CA ASN A 292 -8.32 4.92 -52.57
C ASN A 292 -7.41 6.08 -52.20
N LYS A 293 -7.44 6.43 -50.88
CA LYS A 293 -6.57 7.47 -50.32
C LYS A 293 -5.20 6.96 -49.94
N LYS A 294 -4.97 5.67 -50.00
CA LYS A 294 -3.77 4.99 -49.50
C LYS A 294 -3.45 5.40 -48.07
N THR A 295 -4.43 5.30 -47.16
CA THR A 295 -4.24 5.68 -45.77
C THR A 295 -4.72 4.58 -44.83
N TRP A 296 -4.06 4.49 -43.69
CA TRP A 296 -4.49 3.71 -42.53
C TRP A 296 -4.64 4.59 -41.34
N LEU A 297 -5.85 4.70 -40.79
CA LEU A 297 -6.13 5.43 -39.57
C LEU A 297 -5.94 4.49 -38.37
N ILE A 298 -5.05 4.86 -37.46
CA ILE A 298 -4.92 4.29 -36.12
C ILE A 298 -5.75 5.15 -35.18
N PRO A 299 -6.89 4.66 -34.65
CA PRO A 299 -7.71 5.42 -33.73
C PRO A 299 -6.98 5.69 -32.39
N SER A 300 -7.41 6.71 -31.67
CA SER A 300 -6.82 7.10 -30.38
C SER A 300 -6.82 5.98 -29.35
N GLU A 301 -7.89 5.20 -29.29
CA GLU A 301 -8.07 4.05 -28.38
C GLU A 301 -7.07 2.93 -28.64
N ASN A 302 -6.65 2.73 -29.91
CA ASN A 302 -5.67 1.74 -30.31
C ASN A 302 -4.22 2.24 -30.19
N SER A 303 -4.04 3.55 -30.06
CA SER A 303 -2.72 4.16 -29.92
C SER A 303 -2.21 4.11 -28.46
N LYS A 304 -0.89 3.89 -28.30
CA LYS A 304 -0.26 3.84 -26.97
C LYS A 304 -0.32 5.17 -26.22
N ASN A 305 -0.26 6.29 -26.95
CA ASN A 305 -0.23 7.64 -26.37
C ASN A 305 -1.61 8.34 -26.39
N GLY A 306 -2.68 7.62 -26.76
CA GLY A 306 -4.04 8.15 -26.82
C GLY A 306 -4.27 9.17 -27.93
N ARG A 307 -3.40 9.22 -28.98
CA ARG A 307 -3.54 10.12 -30.12
C ARG A 307 -3.73 9.31 -31.40
N ALA A 308 -4.73 9.67 -32.17
CA ALA A 308 -4.92 9.10 -33.49
C ALA A 308 -3.72 9.41 -34.39
N LEU A 309 -3.41 8.53 -35.32
CA LEU A 309 -2.39 8.70 -36.34
C LEU A 309 -2.92 8.22 -37.68
N THR A 310 -2.79 9.05 -38.71
CA THR A 310 -2.99 8.61 -40.08
C THR A 310 -1.64 8.25 -40.67
N ILE A 311 -1.47 6.99 -41.09
CA ILE A 311 -0.32 6.49 -41.84
C ILE A 311 -0.66 6.59 -43.32
N PHE A 312 0.22 7.23 -44.09
CA PHE A 312 0.13 7.25 -45.54
C PHE A 312 0.85 5.99 -46.07
N LEU A 313 0.11 5.13 -46.78
CA LEU A 313 0.60 3.82 -47.23
C LEU A 313 1.33 3.95 -48.56
N SER A 314 2.61 3.64 -48.57
CA SER A 314 3.36 3.44 -49.82
C SER A 314 2.80 2.25 -50.64
N ASP A 315 3.13 2.16 -51.89
CA ASP A 315 2.72 1.05 -52.77
C ASP A 315 3.18 -0.31 -52.20
N PHE A 316 4.37 -0.35 -51.60
CA PHE A 316 4.84 -1.54 -50.88
C PHE A 316 3.91 -1.93 -49.73
N ALA A 317 3.50 -0.95 -48.88
CA ALA A 317 2.63 -1.20 -47.75
C ALA A 317 1.20 -1.59 -48.20
N ILE A 318 0.65 -0.93 -49.22
CA ILE A 318 -0.65 -1.28 -49.84
C ILE A 318 -0.63 -2.72 -50.31
N HIS A 319 0.39 -3.12 -51.04
CA HIS A 319 0.52 -4.50 -51.52
C HIS A 319 0.50 -5.51 -50.35
N GLN A 320 1.17 -5.21 -49.25
CA GLN A 320 1.12 -6.08 -48.05
C GLN A 320 -0.28 -6.15 -47.45
N PHE A 321 -1.02 -5.05 -47.41
CA PHE A 321 -2.41 -5.07 -46.90
C PHE A 321 -3.35 -5.81 -47.88
N GLU A 322 -3.11 -5.77 -49.19
CA GLU A 322 -3.86 -6.56 -50.18
C GLU A 322 -3.63 -8.05 -49.96
N LEU A 323 -2.37 -8.49 -49.78
CA LEU A 323 -2.05 -9.87 -49.45
C LEU A 323 -2.72 -10.32 -48.14
N LEU A 324 -2.69 -9.46 -47.13
CA LEU A 324 -3.34 -9.73 -45.85
C LEU A 324 -4.87 -9.87 -46.01
N ARG A 325 -5.48 -9.06 -46.85
CA ARG A 325 -6.92 -9.12 -47.13
C ARG A 325 -7.35 -10.42 -47.79
N GLN A 326 -6.48 -11.00 -48.65
CA GLN A 326 -6.73 -12.33 -49.23
C GLN A 326 -6.78 -13.42 -48.16
N VAL A 327 -6.02 -13.26 -47.05
CA VAL A 327 -5.98 -14.24 -45.95
C VAL A 327 -7.12 -14.03 -44.95
N ASN A 328 -7.39 -12.79 -44.56
CA ASN A 328 -8.27 -12.44 -43.41
C ASN A 328 -9.43 -11.51 -43.81
N GLY A 329 -9.70 -11.31 -45.10
CA GLY A 329 -10.65 -10.29 -45.57
C GLY A 329 -12.12 -10.54 -45.22
N GLN A 330 -12.46 -11.72 -44.72
CA GLN A 330 -13.83 -12.07 -44.29
C GLN A 330 -14.10 -11.62 -42.82
N SER A 331 -13.06 -11.36 -42.06
CA SER A 331 -13.15 -10.85 -40.67
C SER A 331 -13.35 -9.35 -40.66
N LEU A 332 -13.86 -8.84 -39.53
CA LEU A 332 -13.83 -7.41 -39.20
C LEU A 332 -12.39 -6.91 -38.97
N TRP A 333 -11.55 -7.76 -38.36
CA TRP A 333 -10.19 -7.49 -37.96
C TRP A 333 -9.18 -7.84 -39.08
N CYS A 334 -8.15 -7.02 -39.25
CA CYS A 334 -7.02 -7.36 -40.09
C CYS A 334 -6.26 -8.59 -39.56
N TYR A 335 -6.25 -8.77 -38.26
CA TYR A 335 -5.61 -9.86 -37.54
C TYR A 335 -6.57 -10.48 -36.52
N PRO A 336 -7.54 -11.29 -36.93
CA PRO A 336 -8.50 -11.93 -36.05
C PRO A 336 -7.82 -12.94 -35.12
N ASN A 337 -8.38 -13.12 -33.92
CA ASN A 337 -8.06 -14.26 -33.07
C ASN A 337 -8.70 -15.53 -33.65
N ARG A 338 -8.50 -16.68 -33.00
CA ARG A 338 -8.92 -17.97 -33.52
C ARG A 338 -10.43 -18.12 -33.73
N ASP A 339 -11.23 -17.49 -32.90
CA ASP A 339 -12.70 -17.53 -32.89
C ASP A 339 -13.35 -16.29 -33.51
N ASP A 340 -12.56 -15.42 -34.09
CA ASP A 340 -12.96 -14.16 -34.75
C ASP A 340 -13.76 -13.19 -33.83
N SER A 341 -13.67 -13.38 -32.53
CA SER A 341 -14.37 -12.53 -31.54
C SER A 341 -13.64 -11.21 -31.25
N SER A 342 -12.35 -11.17 -31.54
CA SER A 342 -11.49 -10.01 -31.29
C SER A 342 -10.20 -10.07 -32.12
N SER A 343 -9.38 -9.05 -32.04
CA SER A 343 -8.03 -9.06 -32.62
C SER A 343 -7.08 -9.98 -31.85
N VAL A 344 -6.06 -10.53 -32.55
CA VAL A 344 -5.04 -11.36 -31.93
C VAL A 344 -4.15 -10.59 -30.96
N SER A 345 -3.77 -11.24 -29.86
CA SER A 345 -2.86 -10.63 -28.88
C SER A 345 -1.48 -10.29 -29.46
N PRO A 346 -0.92 -9.10 -29.22
CA PRO A 346 0.44 -8.75 -29.63
C PRO A 346 1.51 -9.73 -29.16
N LYS A 347 1.27 -10.42 -28.03
CA LYS A 347 2.16 -11.48 -27.52
C LYS A 347 2.25 -12.67 -28.46
N THR A 348 1.20 -12.97 -29.21
CA THR A 348 1.15 -14.13 -30.13
C THR A 348 2.16 -13.97 -31.25
N VAL A 349 2.15 -12.85 -31.97
CA VAL A 349 3.08 -12.58 -33.08
C VAL A 349 4.52 -12.48 -32.55
N THR A 350 4.73 -11.70 -31.49
CA THR A 350 6.06 -11.57 -30.87
C THR A 350 6.62 -12.93 -30.45
N LYS A 351 5.78 -13.81 -29.90
CA LYS A 351 6.17 -15.15 -29.48
C LYS A 351 6.50 -16.06 -30.69
N GLN A 352 5.71 -16.02 -31.76
CA GLN A 352 5.98 -16.77 -32.98
C GLN A 352 7.34 -16.40 -33.57
N LEU A 353 7.62 -15.10 -33.70
CA LEU A 353 8.92 -14.61 -34.20
C LEU A 353 10.09 -14.97 -33.26
N SER A 354 9.91 -14.83 -31.96
CA SER A 354 10.92 -15.21 -30.97
C SER A 354 11.22 -16.72 -30.98
N ASP A 355 10.19 -17.56 -31.15
CA ASP A 355 10.35 -19.01 -31.20
C ASP A 355 11.24 -19.44 -32.37
N ARG A 356 11.22 -18.73 -33.55
CA ARG A 356 12.04 -18.99 -34.74
C ARG A 356 13.45 -18.43 -34.65
N GLN A 357 13.78 -17.76 -33.54
CA GLN A 357 15.11 -17.18 -33.27
C GLN A 357 15.83 -17.88 -32.14
N ARG A 358 15.33 -19.02 -31.64
CA ARG A 358 16.00 -19.79 -30.60
C ARG A 358 17.11 -20.65 -31.23
N ASP A 359 18.16 -20.89 -30.42
CA ASP A 359 19.14 -21.91 -30.75
C ASP A 359 18.59 -23.33 -30.49
N ALA A 360 19.32 -24.36 -31.01
CA ALA A 360 18.90 -25.75 -30.92
C ALA A 360 18.69 -26.25 -29.45
N LYS A 361 19.35 -25.64 -28.49
CA LYS A 361 19.24 -25.98 -27.05
C LYS A 361 18.00 -25.36 -26.40
N GLY A 362 17.33 -24.43 -27.10
CA GLY A 362 16.17 -23.68 -26.59
C GLY A 362 14.81 -24.22 -26.99
N ALA A 363 14.72 -25.46 -27.53
CA ALA A 363 13.45 -26.09 -27.88
C ALA A 363 12.58 -26.29 -26.63
N ILE A 364 11.31 -25.82 -26.69
CA ILE A 364 10.36 -25.92 -25.57
C ILE A 364 9.19 -26.83 -26.02
N ASN A 365 8.84 -27.81 -25.17
CA ASN A 365 7.67 -28.67 -25.39
C ASN A 365 6.40 -27.85 -25.62
N GLY A 366 5.58 -28.25 -26.57
CA GLY A 366 4.33 -27.58 -26.96
C GLY A 366 4.53 -26.28 -27.74
N ARG A 367 5.75 -25.99 -28.22
CA ARG A 367 6.06 -24.86 -29.12
C ARG A 367 6.61 -25.37 -30.48
N SER A 368 6.70 -24.43 -31.43
CA SER A 368 7.24 -24.74 -32.75
C SER A 368 8.64 -25.38 -32.69
N GLN A 369 8.84 -26.42 -33.47
CA GLN A 369 10.14 -27.06 -33.69
C GLN A 369 10.99 -26.32 -34.74
N GLN A 370 10.41 -25.37 -35.46
CA GLN A 370 11.13 -24.46 -36.37
C GLN A 370 11.89 -23.40 -35.61
N ILE A 371 12.97 -23.82 -34.95
CA ILE A 371 13.91 -22.95 -34.24
C ILE A 371 14.98 -22.47 -35.23
N SER A 372 15.67 -21.39 -34.90
CA SER A 372 16.75 -20.77 -35.68
C SER A 372 16.42 -20.31 -37.11
N ALA A 373 15.21 -20.53 -37.60
CA ALA A 373 14.81 -20.17 -38.97
C ALA A 373 14.86 -18.66 -39.27
N LEU A 374 14.74 -17.83 -38.26
CA LEU A 374 14.78 -16.35 -38.36
C LEU A 374 15.97 -15.73 -37.60
N VAL A 375 17.01 -16.51 -37.34
CA VAL A 375 18.27 -15.97 -36.79
C VAL A 375 18.97 -15.18 -37.89
N LEU A 376 19.35 -13.94 -37.56
CA LEU A 376 20.04 -13.01 -38.45
C LEU A 376 21.46 -12.75 -37.94
N PRO A 377 22.41 -12.36 -38.83
CA PRO A 377 23.81 -12.12 -38.43
C PRO A 377 24.00 -11.12 -37.26
N GLY A 378 23.20 -10.06 -37.22
CA GLY A 378 23.25 -9.08 -36.12
C GLY A 378 22.55 -9.52 -34.85
N GLY A 379 22.18 -10.78 -34.72
CA GLY A 379 21.57 -11.36 -33.54
C GLY A 379 20.03 -11.26 -33.50
N GLY A 380 19.44 -11.54 -32.35
CA GLY A 380 17.99 -11.58 -32.16
C GLY A 380 17.32 -10.23 -32.41
N TRP A 381 16.12 -10.27 -33.00
CA TRP A 381 15.32 -9.09 -33.30
C TRP A 381 13.86 -9.27 -32.90
N THR A 382 13.15 -8.16 -32.80
CA THR A 382 11.74 -8.09 -32.37
C THR A 382 10.94 -7.21 -33.32
N PRO A 383 9.59 -7.25 -33.31
CA PRO A 383 8.79 -6.30 -34.08
C PRO A 383 9.10 -4.82 -33.80
N HIS A 384 9.58 -4.51 -32.58
CA HIS A 384 9.98 -3.15 -32.24
C HIS A 384 11.27 -2.71 -32.94
N ASP A 385 12.17 -3.66 -33.21
CA ASP A 385 13.40 -3.38 -33.96
C ASP A 385 13.10 -3.15 -35.45
N LEU A 386 12.03 -3.73 -36.03
CA LEU A 386 11.55 -3.39 -37.37
C LEU A 386 11.13 -1.93 -37.46
N ARG A 387 10.41 -1.44 -36.46
CA ARG A 387 10.02 -0.03 -36.37
C ARG A 387 11.24 0.89 -36.27
N ARG A 388 12.26 0.52 -35.47
CA ARG A 388 13.54 1.25 -35.41
C ARG A 388 14.27 1.23 -36.75
N THR A 389 14.24 0.08 -37.44
CA THR A 389 14.85 -0.09 -38.76
C THR A 389 14.21 0.84 -39.77
N GLY A 390 12.88 0.85 -39.87
CA GLY A 390 12.17 1.76 -40.76
C GLY A 390 12.46 3.23 -40.48
N ALA A 391 12.42 3.65 -39.21
CA ALA A 391 12.74 5.03 -38.81
C ALA A 391 14.21 5.39 -39.16
N SER A 392 15.16 4.49 -38.90
CA SER A 392 16.59 4.70 -39.26
C SER A 392 16.78 4.78 -40.77
N MET A 393 16.04 4.02 -41.55
CA MET A 393 16.04 4.11 -43.02
C MET A 393 15.48 5.44 -43.49
N MET A 394 14.37 5.93 -42.93
CA MET A 394 13.84 7.26 -43.26
C MET A 394 14.92 8.33 -43.05
N THR A 395 15.64 8.29 -41.93
CA THR A 395 16.74 9.23 -41.67
C THR A 395 17.88 9.08 -42.68
N LYS A 396 18.24 7.85 -43.07
CA LYS A 396 19.24 7.56 -44.09
C LYS A 396 18.80 8.11 -45.48
N LEU A 397 17.50 8.12 -45.73
CA LEU A 397 16.87 8.68 -46.93
C LEU A 397 16.67 10.22 -46.87
N ARG A 398 17.30 10.86 -45.87
CA ARG A 398 17.27 12.33 -45.65
C ARG A 398 15.92 12.87 -45.22
N VAL A 399 15.01 12.06 -44.73
CA VAL A 399 13.80 12.53 -44.03
C VAL A 399 14.22 13.27 -42.77
N LEU A 400 13.65 14.45 -42.57
CA LEU A 400 13.94 15.26 -41.40
C LEU A 400 13.59 14.49 -40.10
N PRO A 401 14.43 14.52 -39.05
CA PRO A 401 14.18 13.81 -37.81
C PRO A 401 12.81 14.12 -37.19
N GLU A 402 12.33 15.36 -37.29
CA GLU A 402 11.00 15.74 -36.79
C GLU A 402 9.86 15.05 -37.54
N VAL A 403 10.01 14.84 -38.85
CA VAL A 403 9.04 14.11 -39.68
C VAL A 403 9.05 12.62 -39.30
N ALA A 404 10.24 12.02 -39.19
CA ALA A 404 10.39 10.63 -38.78
C ALA A 404 9.79 10.39 -37.38
N ASP A 405 9.99 11.29 -36.42
CA ASP A 405 9.38 11.22 -35.07
C ASP A 405 7.84 11.30 -35.12
N ARG A 406 7.28 12.13 -36.02
CA ARG A 406 5.83 12.21 -36.24
C ARG A 406 5.29 10.92 -36.87
N CYS A 407 6.01 10.35 -37.84
CA CYS A 407 5.67 9.02 -38.39
C CYS A 407 5.64 7.94 -37.31
N LEU A 408 6.43 8.10 -36.26
CA LEU A 408 6.43 7.22 -35.10
C LEU A 408 5.33 7.55 -34.07
N ASN A 409 4.50 8.56 -34.29
CA ASN A 409 3.54 9.04 -33.31
C ASN A 409 4.21 9.31 -31.93
N HIS A 410 5.42 9.89 -31.93
CA HIS A 410 6.08 10.33 -30.71
C HIS A 410 5.45 11.63 -30.23
N THR A 411 5.32 11.80 -28.93
CA THR A 411 4.88 13.06 -28.34
C THR A 411 6.06 13.98 -28.22
N GLU A 412 5.91 15.24 -28.67
CA GLU A 412 6.88 16.28 -28.37
C GLU A 412 6.87 16.56 -26.86
N ASP A 413 7.96 16.27 -26.18
CA ASP A 413 8.09 16.47 -24.73
C ASP A 413 8.23 17.94 -24.35
N ASN A 414 8.76 18.78 -25.28
CA ASN A 414 8.88 20.20 -25.06
C ASN A 414 7.50 20.87 -25.18
N LYS A 415 6.95 21.27 -24.03
CA LYS A 415 5.63 21.91 -23.93
C LYS A 415 5.55 23.20 -24.75
N VAL A 416 6.62 23.98 -24.79
CA VAL A 416 6.69 25.24 -25.56
C VAL A 416 6.64 24.95 -27.07
N LYS A 417 7.50 24.04 -27.55
CA LYS A 417 7.53 23.63 -28.96
C LYS A 417 6.16 23.11 -29.40
N ARG A 418 5.51 22.29 -28.59
CA ARG A 418 4.16 21.75 -28.84
C ARG A 418 3.08 22.82 -28.94
N THR A 419 3.22 23.94 -28.22
CA THR A 419 2.24 25.04 -28.23
C THR A 419 2.32 25.86 -29.53
N TYR A 420 3.51 26.05 -30.08
CA TYR A 420 3.72 26.90 -31.25
C TYR A 420 3.74 26.12 -32.58
N GLN A 421 4.12 24.85 -32.60
CA GLN A 421 4.16 24.05 -33.84
C GLN A 421 2.81 23.31 -34.03
N ARG A 422 1.90 23.96 -34.74
CA ARG A 422 0.57 23.42 -35.08
C ARG A 422 0.48 22.79 -36.48
N TYR A 423 1.53 22.91 -37.29
CA TYR A 423 1.59 22.28 -38.60
C TYR A 423 1.61 20.74 -38.43
N ASP A 424 0.79 20.03 -39.22
CA ASP A 424 0.57 18.61 -39.06
C ASP A 424 1.59 17.69 -39.76
N TYR A 425 2.39 18.29 -40.68
CA TYR A 425 3.40 17.58 -41.51
C TYR A 425 2.83 16.45 -42.35
N ALA A 426 1.55 16.46 -42.70
CA ALA A 426 0.91 15.35 -43.41
C ALA A 426 1.58 15.10 -44.80
N SER A 427 1.96 16.12 -45.53
CA SER A 427 2.64 16.00 -46.81
C SER A 427 4.01 15.36 -46.69
N GLU A 428 4.82 15.85 -45.72
CA GLU A 428 6.18 15.36 -45.49
C GLU A 428 6.17 13.93 -44.92
N MET A 429 5.19 13.61 -44.10
CA MET A 429 4.98 12.23 -43.61
C MET A 429 4.59 11.28 -44.73
N SER A 430 3.74 11.74 -45.69
CA SER A 430 3.37 10.95 -46.86
C SER A 430 4.60 10.66 -47.75
N GLU A 431 5.42 11.68 -48.01
CA GLU A 431 6.68 11.53 -48.73
C GLU A 431 7.63 10.59 -48.02
N ALA A 432 7.79 10.70 -46.71
CA ALA A 432 8.66 9.84 -45.90
C ALA A 432 8.29 8.36 -46.02
N TRP A 433 7.00 8.02 -45.92
CA TRP A 433 6.57 6.62 -46.09
C TRP A 433 6.69 6.15 -47.57
N THR A 434 6.48 7.02 -48.55
CA THR A 434 6.69 6.71 -49.96
C THR A 434 8.15 6.34 -50.20
N LEU A 435 9.09 7.20 -49.80
CA LEU A 435 10.54 6.96 -49.91
C LEU A 435 10.96 5.66 -49.22
N LEU A 436 10.44 5.40 -48.00
CA LEU A 436 10.70 4.13 -47.29
C LEU A 436 10.21 2.93 -48.12
N GLY A 437 9.00 2.99 -48.66
CA GLY A 437 8.41 1.89 -49.41
C GLY A 437 9.16 1.61 -50.70
N GLU A 438 9.57 2.64 -51.44
CA GLU A 438 10.40 2.54 -52.65
C GLU A 438 11.76 1.92 -52.34
N HIS A 439 12.40 2.38 -51.25
CA HIS A 439 13.68 1.84 -50.80
C HIS A 439 13.57 0.36 -50.41
N LEU A 440 12.53 -0.04 -49.68
CA LEU A 440 12.27 -1.44 -49.35
C LEU A 440 12.06 -2.26 -50.59
N THR A 441 11.32 -1.76 -51.59
CA THR A 441 11.12 -2.44 -52.87
C THR A 441 12.45 -2.68 -53.58
N SER A 442 13.34 -1.68 -53.62
CA SER A 442 14.65 -1.78 -54.26
C SER A 442 15.60 -2.77 -53.55
N ILE A 443 15.58 -2.76 -52.17
CA ILE A 443 16.39 -3.72 -51.42
C ILE A 443 15.95 -5.15 -51.62
N LEU A 444 14.63 -5.37 -51.60
CA LEU A 444 14.05 -6.71 -51.64
C LEU A 444 13.95 -7.28 -53.07
N ASN A 445 13.92 -6.44 -54.10
CA ASN A 445 13.89 -6.83 -55.51
C ASN A 445 15.00 -6.10 -56.24
N PRO A 446 16.29 -6.40 -56.01
CA PRO A 446 17.36 -5.78 -56.75
C PRO A 446 17.18 -6.08 -58.23
N THR A 447 17.12 -5.04 -59.04
CA THR A 447 17.24 -5.19 -60.49
C THR A 447 18.61 -5.80 -60.76
N THR A 448 18.61 -7.02 -61.33
CA THR A 448 19.82 -7.74 -61.81
C THR A 448 20.54 -6.92 -62.86
#